data_fce488db81c7503dadb0fceb2782b498
#
_entry.id   fce488db81c7503dadb0fceb2782b498
#
_cell.length_a   1.000
_cell.length_b   1.000
_cell.length_c   1.000
_cell.angle_alpha   90.00
_cell.angle_beta   90.00
_cell.angle_gamma   90.00
#
_symmetry.space_group_name_H-M   'P 1'
#
loop_
_entity.id
_entity.type
_entity.pdbx_description
1 polymer ?
#
loop_
_entity_poly.entity_id
_entity_poly.type
_entity_poly.pdbx_seq_one_letter_code
_entity_poly.pdbx_strand_id
1 'polypeptide(L)'
;QPIEAKSVTKGVRTAQKAVESRNYEIRKNVLKYDDVMNKQRTVIYSERQAVLKGEDIHKDILRFISDTVESYIKGANKGSEKPKDWDWEGLFKALNTVIPTKVDEDEVRKIVGGLKGAKAVEAVRDLIVEDARQQYGEMEETIGETGLRDLERRVVLAVLDRKWREHLYEMDYLKDGIGLRGMGQRDPLVEYQREGYQMYNSMIEAIKEETVQLLFHIDIKQVATTDEAVDEVEETAESADTIAVASGPDENGESVVEAAEGEVEEEDEDTDAKQAIAESAAASGAGESTLPVAGPAPISHAEG
;
A
#
# COMPACT_ATOMS: atom_id res chain seq x y z
N GLN A 1 -23.94 -16.50 -56.06
CA GLN A 1 -23.35 -15.41 -56.86
C GLN A 1 -22.76 -14.38 -55.91
N PRO A 2 -21.56 -13.83 -56.14
CA PRO A 2 -21.02 -12.76 -55.31
C PRO A 2 -21.87 -11.48 -55.49
N ILE A 3 -22.10 -10.75 -54.39
CA ILE A 3 -22.86 -9.52 -54.41
C ILE A 3 -21.88 -8.40 -54.81
N GLU A 4 -21.95 -7.97 -56.07
CA GLU A 4 -21.02 -6.98 -56.65
C GLU A 4 -21.54 -5.54 -56.66
N ALA A 5 -22.66 -5.27 -56.00
CA ALA A 5 -23.24 -3.92 -55.95
C ALA A 5 -22.34 -2.95 -55.16
N LYS A 6 -21.91 -1.87 -55.79
CA LYS A 6 -21.06 -0.81 -55.18
C LYS A 6 -21.61 -0.25 -53.88
N SER A 7 -22.97 -0.16 -53.77
CA SER A 7 -23.67 0.28 -52.55
C SER A 7 -23.47 -0.70 -51.40
N VAL A 8 -23.49 -2.02 -51.65
CA VAL A 8 -23.27 -3.04 -50.64
C VAL A 8 -21.82 -3.04 -50.15
N THR A 9 -20.86 -2.94 -51.10
CA THR A 9 -19.43 -2.81 -50.74
C THR A 9 -19.17 -1.57 -49.90
N LYS A 10 -19.81 -0.43 -50.21
CA LYS A 10 -19.71 0.81 -49.42
C LYS A 10 -20.31 0.60 -48.01
N GLY A 11 -21.51 -0.04 -47.92
CA GLY A 11 -22.15 -0.35 -46.66
C GLY A 11 -21.30 -1.25 -45.75
N VAL A 12 -20.74 -2.31 -46.32
CA VAL A 12 -19.84 -3.22 -45.58
C VAL A 12 -18.58 -2.49 -45.05
N ARG A 13 -17.94 -1.66 -45.88
CA ARG A 13 -16.79 -0.85 -45.46
C ARG A 13 -17.13 0.12 -44.32
N THR A 14 -18.32 0.75 -44.40
CA THR A 14 -18.79 1.66 -43.35
C THR A 14 -19.01 0.90 -42.04
N ALA A 15 -19.68 -0.26 -42.10
CA ALA A 15 -19.93 -1.10 -40.96
C ALA A 15 -18.61 -1.62 -40.33
N GLN A 16 -17.66 -2.09 -41.16
CA GLN A 16 -16.34 -2.50 -40.69
C GLN A 16 -15.60 -1.38 -39.97
N LYS A 17 -15.59 -0.17 -40.56
CA LYS A 17 -14.95 1.00 -39.96
C LYS A 17 -15.61 1.38 -38.61
N ALA A 18 -16.91 1.29 -38.52
CA ALA A 18 -17.63 1.56 -37.26
C ALA A 18 -17.25 0.52 -36.16
N VAL A 19 -17.20 -0.77 -36.52
CA VAL A 19 -16.78 -1.84 -35.59
C VAL A 19 -15.31 -1.66 -35.18
N GLU A 20 -14.43 -1.34 -36.12
CA GLU A 20 -13.01 -1.07 -35.83
C GLU A 20 -12.84 0.13 -34.89
N SER A 21 -13.59 1.21 -35.12
CA SER A 21 -13.58 2.40 -34.26
C SER A 21 -14.06 2.05 -32.85
N ARG A 22 -15.18 1.33 -32.73
CA ARG A 22 -15.68 0.89 -31.41
C ARG A 22 -14.69 -0.02 -30.68
N ASN A 23 -14.09 -0.97 -31.37
CA ASN A 23 -13.07 -1.85 -30.79
C ASN A 23 -11.81 -1.10 -30.37
N TYR A 24 -11.44 -0.05 -31.11
CA TYR A 24 -10.34 0.83 -30.74
C TYR A 24 -10.63 1.58 -29.44
N GLU A 25 -11.81 2.18 -29.29
CA GLU A 25 -12.21 2.87 -28.07
C GLU A 25 -12.27 1.93 -26.85
N ILE A 26 -12.85 0.74 -27.01
CA ILE A 26 -12.85 -0.28 -25.94
C ILE A 26 -11.41 -0.59 -25.49
N ARG A 27 -10.51 -0.87 -26.44
CA ARG A 27 -9.11 -1.15 -26.12
C ARG A 27 -8.40 0.04 -25.46
N LYS A 28 -8.63 1.25 -25.96
CA LYS A 28 -8.08 2.47 -25.35
C LYS A 28 -8.52 2.63 -23.90
N ASN A 29 -9.79 2.38 -23.61
CA ASN A 29 -10.30 2.46 -22.24
C ASN A 29 -9.69 1.37 -21.35
N VAL A 30 -9.61 0.12 -21.79
CA VAL A 30 -8.95 -0.94 -21.02
C VAL A 30 -7.51 -0.57 -20.67
N LEU A 31 -6.76 -0.02 -21.63
CA LEU A 31 -5.38 0.43 -21.40
C LEU A 31 -5.26 1.51 -20.33
N LYS A 32 -6.25 2.41 -20.20
CA LYS A 32 -6.24 3.44 -19.14
C LYS A 32 -6.35 2.83 -17.74
N TYR A 33 -7.16 1.79 -17.55
CA TYR A 33 -7.24 1.04 -16.29
C TYR A 33 -5.96 0.25 -16.02
N ASP A 34 -5.43 -0.41 -17.04
CA ASP A 34 -4.20 -1.20 -16.91
C ASP A 34 -2.97 -0.34 -16.61
N ASP A 35 -2.94 0.93 -17.05
CA ASP A 35 -1.85 1.86 -16.77
C ASP A 35 -1.72 2.16 -15.27
N VAL A 36 -2.82 2.22 -14.52
CA VAL A 36 -2.81 2.40 -13.07
C VAL A 36 -2.07 1.23 -12.41
N MET A 37 -2.47 0.01 -12.74
CA MET A 37 -1.84 -1.20 -12.22
C MET A 37 -0.38 -1.35 -12.64
N ASN A 38 -0.05 -0.96 -13.87
CA ASN A 38 1.33 -1.03 -14.35
C ASN A 38 2.27 -0.09 -13.59
N LYS A 39 1.81 1.10 -13.21
CA LYS A 39 2.60 2.02 -12.38
C LYS A 39 2.89 1.42 -11.01
N GLN A 40 1.87 0.90 -10.33
CA GLN A 40 2.00 0.25 -9.03
C GLN A 40 2.91 -0.98 -9.13
N ARG A 41 2.70 -1.84 -10.12
CA ARG A 41 3.52 -3.04 -10.37
C ARG A 41 4.98 -2.69 -10.57
N THR A 42 5.28 -1.64 -11.33
CA THR A 42 6.66 -1.24 -11.58
C THR A 42 7.38 -0.87 -10.29
N VAL A 43 6.72 -0.15 -9.38
CA VAL A 43 7.29 0.20 -8.08
C VAL A 43 7.52 -1.05 -7.24
N ILE A 44 6.48 -1.86 -7.02
CA ILE A 44 6.58 -3.07 -6.18
C ILE A 44 7.65 -4.05 -6.70
N TYR A 45 7.73 -4.25 -8.01
CA TYR A 45 8.71 -5.17 -8.58
C TYR A 45 10.14 -4.62 -8.50
N SER A 46 10.33 -3.30 -8.59
CA SER A 46 11.66 -2.70 -8.38
C SER A 46 12.13 -2.87 -6.95
N GLU A 47 11.26 -2.62 -5.96
CA GLU A 47 11.57 -2.82 -4.54
C GLU A 47 11.87 -4.30 -4.23
N ARG A 48 10.99 -5.19 -4.68
CA ARG A 48 11.22 -6.64 -4.55
C ARG A 48 12.58 -7.06 -5.13
N GLN A 49 12.92 -6.53 -6.29
CA GLN A 49 14.19 -6.85 -6.94
C GLN A 49 15.41 -6.29 -6.19
N ALA A 50 15.29 -5.12 -5.57
CA ALA A 50 16.33 -4.52 -4.73
C ALA A 50 16.62 -5.43 -3.52
N VAL A 51 15.59 -5.88 -2.82
CA VAL A 51 15.71 -6.82 -1.71
C VAL A 51 16.33 -8.14 -2.14
N LEU A 52 15.91 -8.72 -3.28
CA LEU A 52 16.47 -9.97 -3.82
C LEU A 52 17.93 -9.84 -4.24
N LYS A 53 18.37 -8.67 -4.69
CA LYS A 53 19.78 -8.41 -5.01
C LYS A 53 20.66 -8.24 -3.78
N GLY A 54 20.08 -8.24 -2.59
CA GLY A 54 20.80 -8.11 -1.33
C GLY A 54 21.14 -6.68 -0.96
N GLU A 55 20.38 -5.68 -1.45
CA GLU A 55 20.51 -4.31 -0.95
C GLU A 55 20.25 -4.27 0.56
N ASP A 56 20.95 -3.37 1.25
CA ASP A 56 20.79 -3.21 2.69
C ASP A 56 19.48 -2.47 3.01
N ILE A 57 18.51 -3.20 3.54
CA ILE A 57 17.20 -2.68 3.93
C ILE A 57 17.07 -2.32 5.41
N HIS A 58 18.14 -2.46 6.19
CA HIS A 58 18.11 -2.20 7.63
C HIS A 58 17.59 -0.80 7.99
N LYS A 59 18.05 0.21 7.24
CA LYS A 59 17.58 1.59 7.44
C LYS A 59 16.08 1.75 7.15
N ASP A 60 15.57 0.98 6.21
CA ASP A 60 14.16 0.98 5.86
C ASP A 60 13.33 0.32 6.95
N ILE A 61 13.82 -0.78 7.55
CA ILE A 61 13.19 -1.40 8.73
C ILE A 61 13.12 -0.42 9.90
N LEU A 62 14.20 0.28 10.20
CA LEU A 62 14.19 1.31 11.26
C LEU A 62 13.20 2.45 10.97
N ARG A 63 13.01 2.80 9.69
CA ARG A 63 11.99 3.76 9.27
C ARG A 63 10.59 3.17 9.40
N PHE A 64 10.36 1.92 9.01
CA PHE A 64 9.08 1.24 9.19
C PHE A 64 8.64 1.24 10.66
N ILE A 65 9.55 0.95 11.57
CA ILE A 65 9.30 1.05 13.02
C ILE A 65 8.81 2.46 13.39
N SER A 66 9.51 3.50 12.94
CA SER A 66 9.14 4.88 13.23
C SER A 66 7.79 5.28 12.62
N ASP A 67 7.56 4.92 11.36
CA ASP A 67 6.32 5.23 10.63
C ASP A 67 5.12 4.52 11.27
N THR A 68 5.29 3.24 11.65
CA THR A 68 4.26 2.45 12.32
C THR A 68 3.89 3.08 13.67
N VAL A 69 4.86 3.37 14.52
CA VAL A 69 4.62 4.03 15.81
C VAL A 69 3.89 5.36 15.62
N GLU A 70 4.32 6.18 14.67
CA GLU A 70 3.69 7.47 14.39
C GLU A 70 2.24 7.31 13.90
N SER A 71 1.94 6.29 13.09
CA SER A 71 0.58 5.98 12.63
C SER A 71 -0.34 5.64 13.81
N TYR A 72 0.10 4.80 14.74
CA TYR A 72 -0.65 4.45 15.94
C TYR A 72 -0.91 5.67 16.84
N ILE A 73 0.09 6.53 17.03
CA ILE A 73 -0.07 7.76 17.80
C ILE A 73 -1.09 8.70 17.14
N LYS A 74 -1.04 8.85 15.82
CA LYS A 74 -2.03 9.63 15.05
C LYS A 74 -3.45 9.07 15.17
N GLY A 75 -3.60 7.76 15.19
CA GLY A 75 -4.88 7.10 15.43
C GLY A 75 -5.43 7.38 16.84
N ALA A 76 -4.57 7.30 17.85
CA ALA A 76 -4.94 7.48 19.24
C ALA A 76 -5.24 8.96 19.61
N ASN A 77 -4.58 9.93 18.99
CA ASN A 77 -4.79 11.35 19.29
C ASN A 77 -6.11 11.90 18.75
N LYS A 78 -6.76 11.20 17.79
CA LYS A 78 -8.05 11.56 17.19
C LYS A 78 -8.13 13.03 16.74
N GLY A 79 -6.98 13.62 16.36
CA GLY A 79 -6.87 15.04 15.99
C GLY A 79 -6.83 16.02 17.16
N SER A 80 -6.78 15.56 18.42
CA SER A 80 -6.63 16.44 19.58
C SER A 80 -5.18 16.86 19.78
N GLU A 81 -4.96 18.17 19.95
CA GLU A 81 -3.64 18.71 20.29
C GLU A 81 -3.23 18.44 21.74
N LYS A 82 -4.18 18.03 22.59
CA LYS A 82 -3.94 17.88 24.03
C LYS A 82 -3.75 16.41 24.39
N PRO A 83 -2.58 16.01 24.90
CA PRO A 83 -2.34 14.63 25.32
C PRO A 83 -3.33 14.06 26.35
N LYS A 84 -4.03 14.91 27.08
CA LYS A 84 -5.06 14.52 28.05
C LYS A 84 -6.28 13.86 27.41
N ASP A 85 -6.54 14.19 26.14
CA ASP A 85 -7.71 13.73 25.39
C ASP A 85 -7.37 12.51 24.50
N TRP A 86 -6.12 12.03 24.55
CA TRP A 86 -5.67 10.90 23.77
C TRP A 86 -6.13 9.58 24.38
N ASP A 87 -6.36 8.61 23.52
CA ASP A 87 -6.73 7.25 23.91
C ASP A 87 -5.44 6.44 24.23
N TRP A 88 -4.91 6.65 25.42
CA TRP A 88 -3.66 6.03 25.84
C TRP A 88 -3.76 4.52 26.00
N GLU A 89 -4.84 4.04 26.63
CA GLU A 89 -5.07 2.61 26.80
C GLU A 89 -5.16 1.90 25.44
N GLY A 90 -5.95 2.46 24.52
CA GLY A 90 -6.05 1.96 23.15
C GLY A 90 -4.71 1.97 22.42
N LEU A 91 -3.92 3.05 22.58
CA LEU A 91 -2.60 3.19 21.97
C LEU A 91 -1.63 2.09 22.43
N PHE A 92 -1.46 1.94 23.74
CA PHE A 92 -0.51 0.96 24.28
C PHE A 92 -0.95 -0.49 24.01
N LYS A 93 -2.25 -0.75 24.08
CA LYS A 93 -2.81 -2.05 23.72
C LYS A 93 -2.53 -2.39 22.26
N ALA A 94 -2.77 -1.46 21.34
CA ALA A 94 -2.54 -1.66 19.92
C ALA A 94 -1.04 -1.75 19.59
N LEU A 95 -0.20 -0.87 20.17
CA LEU A 95 1.25 -0.95 19.99
C LEU A 95 1.83 -2.29 20.44
N ASN A 96 1.39 -2.81 21.57
CA ASN A 96 1.89 -4.10 22.09
C ASN A 96 1.54 -5.30 21.19
N THR A 97 0.57 -5.17 20.29
CA THR A 97 0.29 -6.22 19.28
C THR A 97 1.30 -6.19 18.12
N VAL A 98 2.01 -5.08 17.92
CA VAL A 98 2.98 -4.92 16.82
C VAL A 98 4.42 -4.86 17.36
N ILE A 99 4.64 -4.04 18.38
CA ILE A 99 5.95 -3.87 19.06
C ILE A 99 5.73 -4.04 20.55
N PRO A 100 6.24 -5.11 21.18
CA PRO A 100 6.13 -5.28 22.63
C PRO A 100 6.95 -4.20 23.34
N THR A 101 6.33 -3.05 23.65
CA THR A 101 7.04 -1.94 24.30
C THR A 101 7.22 -2.17 25.80
N LYS A 102 8.41 -1.83 26.31
CA LYS A 102 8.77 -1.84 27.74
C LYS A 102 8.48 -0.47 28.40
N VAL A 103 8.03 0.52 27.60
CA VAL A 103 7.78 1.88 28.07
C VAL A 103 6.50 1.94 28.91
N ASP A 104 6.58 2.56 30.09
CA ASP A 104 5.45 2.73 31.00
C ASP A 104 4.54 3.88 30.53
N GLU A 105 3.23 3.61 30.39
CA GLU A 105 2.22 4.58 30.00
C GLU A 105 2.20 5.81 30.93
N ASP A 106 2.33 5.59 32.24
CA ASP A 106 2.32 6.69 33.23
C ASP A 106 3.55 7.59 33.12
N GLU A 107 4.69 7.03 32.72
CA GLU A 107 5.91 7.77 32.46
C GLU A 107 5.76 8.66 31.23
N VAL A 108 5.25 8.09 30.13
CA VAL A 108 4.96 8.85 28.90
C VAL A 108 4.01 9.99 29.16
N ARG A 109 2.92 9.75 29.88
CA ARG A 109 1.92 10.77 30.25
C ARG A 109 2.53 11.92 31.05
N LYS A 110 3.48 11.63 31.96
CA LYS A 110 4.19 12.67 32.72
C LYS A 110 5.09 13.53 31.82
N ILE A 111 5.83 12.90 30.91
CA ILE A 111 6.75 13.59 29.99
C ILE A 111 5.97 14.54 29.06
N VAL A 112 4.85 14.09 28.50
CA VAL A 112 4.09 14.87 27.53
C VAL A 112 3.04 15.79 28.15
N GLY A 113 2.81 15.73 29.46
CA GLY A 113 1.75 16.48 30.14
C GLY A 113 1.81 18.01 29.99
N GLY A 114 2.98 18.55 29.64
CA GLY A 114 3.19 19.99 29.35
C GLY A 114 3.28 20.33 27.87
N LEU A 115 3.28 19.32 26.98
CA LEU A 115 3.42 19.49 25.53
C LEU A 115 2.06 19.55 24.84
N LYS A 116 2.03 20.02 23.57
CA LYS A 116 0.82 20.10 22.75
C LYS A 116 1.13 19.85 21.29
N GLY A 117 0.11 19.37 20.56
CA GLY A 117 0.17 19.20 19.12
C GLY A 117 1.34 18.34 18.66
N ALA A 118 2.01 18.75 17.59
CA ALA A 118 3.11 18.00 16.98
C ALA A 118 4.25 17.67 17.94
N LYS A 119 4.58 18.57 18.89
CA LYS A 119 5.65 18.32 19.88
C LYS A 119 5.33 17.18 20.85
N ALA A 120 4.05 17.01 21.18
CA ALA A 120 3.63 15.90 22.02
C ALA A 120 3.71 14.57 21.24
N VAL A 121 3.27 14.56 19.98
CA VAL A 121 3.39 13.40 19.09
C VAL A 121 4.85 13.00 18.92
N GLU A 122 5.72 13.96 18.63
CA GLU A 122 7.16 13.73 18.45
C GLU A 122 7.81 13.13 19.71
N ALA A 123 7.51 13.69 20.88
CA ALA A 123 8.06 13.20 22.13
C ALA A 123 7.61 11.77 22.46
N VAL A 124 6.35 11.43 22.24
CA VAL A 124 5.85 10.04 22.42
C VAL A 124 6.49 9.10 21.42
N ARG A 125 6.52 9.51 20.15
CA ARG A 125 7.15 8.73 19.09
C ARG A 125 8.61 8.42 19.43
N ASP A 126 9.39 9.43 19.80
CA ASP A 126 10.81 9.28 20.04
C ASP A 126 11.10 8.33 21.22
N LEU A 127 10.28 8.36 22.27
CA LEU A 127 10.39 7.43 23.39
C LEU A 127 10.12 5.99 22.99
N ILE A 128 9.04 5.74 22.25
CA ILE A 128 8.65 4.39 21.84
C ILE A 128 9.61 3.85 20.77
N VAL A 129 10.04 4.71 19.83
CA VAL A 129 10.99 4.33 18.78
C VAL A 129 12.36 4.00 19.38
N GLU A 130 12.80 4.70 20.42
CA GLU A 130 14.07 4.40 21.09
C GLU A 130 14.02 3.05 21.82
N ASP A 131 12.91 2.75 22.52
CA ASP A 131 12.69 1.44 23.13
C ASP A 131 12.68 0.33 22.06
N ALA A 132 11.96 0.54 20.96
CA ALA A 132 11.93 -0.41 19.86
C ALA A 132 13.31 -0.63 19.23
N ARG A 133 14.09 0.42 19.02
CA ARG A 133 15.47 0.32 18.52
C ARG A 133 16.39 -0.43 19.46
N GLN A 134 16.26 -0.23 20.76
CA GLN A 134 17.02 -0.97 21.73
C GLN A 134 16.71 -2.47 21.66
N GLN A 135 15.42 -2.84 21.63
CA GLN A 135 14.99 -4.22 21.49
C GLN A 135 15.51 -4.85 20.18
N TYR A 136 15.48 -4.07 19.10
CA TYR A 136 15.99 -4.50 17.80
C TYR A 136 17.50 -4.71 17.81
N GLY A 137 18.25 -3.86 18.52
CA GLY A 137 19.68 -4.05 18.77
C GLY A 137 19.99 -5.29 19.62
N GLU A 138 19.20 -5.58 20.66
CA GLU A 138 19.30 -6.81 21.47
C GLU A 138 19.06 -8.06 20.60
N MET A 139 18.17 -7.97 19.61
CA MET A 139 17.94 -9.01 18.61
C MET A 139 19.17 -9.21 17.72
N GLU A 140 19.77 -8.12 17.23
CA GLU A 140 20.97 -8.16 16.40
C GLU A 140 22.16 -8.79 17.14
N GLU A 141 22.34 -8.46 18.42
CA GLU A 141 23.35 -9.07 19.27
C GLU A 141 23.14 -10.59 19.44
N THR A 142 21.87 -11.03 19.46
CA THR A 142 21.55 -12.44 19.69
C THR A 142 21.73 -13.31 18.43
N ILE A 143 21.29 -12.82 17.26
CA ILE A 143 21.30 -13.58 15.99
C ILE A 143 22.58 -13.31 15.19
N GLY A 144 23.23 -12.17 15.45
CA GLY A 144 24.32 -11.64 14.65
C GLY A 144 23.83 -10.81 13.47
N GLU A 145 24.65 -9.86 13.03
CA GLU A 145 24.31 -8.93 11.95
C GLU A 145 23.86 -9.63 10.66
N THR A 146 24.63 -10.64 10.23
CA THR A 146 24.29 -11.38 8.99
C THR A 146 22.95 -12.10 9.11
N GLY A 147 22.71 -12.76 10.25
CA GLY A 147 21.47 -13.49 10.50
C GLY A 147 20.26 -12.55 10.51
N LEU A 148 20.40 -11.37 11.16
CA LEU A 148 19.32 -10.39 11.17
C LEU A 148 19.04 -9.83 9.76
N ARG A 149 20.08 -9.54 8.95
CA ARG A 149 19.87 -9.07 7.56
C ARG A 149 19.18 -10.13 6.69
N ASP A 150 19.46 -11.39 6.89
CA ASP A 150 18.79 -12.47 6.18
C ASP A 150 17.34 -12.62 6.63
N LEU A 151 17.06 -12.49 7.92
CA LEU A 151 15.70 -12.48 8.47
C LEU A 151 14.89 -11.31 7.93
N GLU A 152 15.41 -10.08 7.97
CA GLU A 152 14.78 -8.88 7.39
C GLU A 152 14.33 -9.10 5.95
N ARG A 153 15.23 -9.63 5.10
CA ARG A 153 14.92 -9.90 3.69
C ARG A 153 13.82 -10.92 3.52
N ARG A 154 13.86 -12.02 4.27
CA ARG A 154 12.83 -13.07 4.20
C ARG A 154 11.47 -12.52 4.61
N VAL A 155 11.39 -11.84 5.74
CA VAL A 155 10.14 -11.25 6.24
C VAL A 155 9.57 -10.22 5.25
N VAL A 156 10.39 -9.27 4.79
CA VAL A 156 9.94 -8.25 3.83
C VAL A 156 9.42 -8.88 2.54
N LEU A 157 10.13 -9.88 1.98
CA LEU A 157 9.69 -10.54 0.74
C LEU A 157 8.38 -11.32 0.95
N ALA A 158 8.24 -12.04 2.05
CA ALA A 158 7.02 -12.80 2.34
C ALA A 158 5.81 -11.88 2.49
N VAL A 159 5.92 -10.81 3.28
CA VAL A 159 4.87 -9.83 3.48
C VAL A 159 4.52 -9.09 2.18
N LEU A 160 5.54 -8.62 1.46
CA LEU A 160 5.35 -7.89 0.19
C LEU A 160 4.64 -8.77 -0.84
N ASP A 161 5.07 -10.02 -1.02
CA ASP A 161 4.49 -10.92 -2.01
C ASP A 161 3.04 -11.28 -1.67
N ARG A 162 2.71 -11.45 -0.39
CA ARG A 162 1.35 -11.68 0.08
C ARG A 162 0.47 -10.45 -0.12
N LYS A 163 0.84 -9.30 0.42
CA LYS A 163 0.04 -8.07 0.33
C LYS A 163 -0.14 -7.58 -1.11
N TRP A 164 0.88 -7.77 -1.95
CA TRP A 164 0.73 -7.48 -3.38
C TRP A 164 -0.28 -8.40 -4.06
N ARG A 165 -0.31 -9.68 -3.72
CA ARG A 165 -1.30 -10.63 -4.26
C ARG A 165 -2.72 -10.25 -3.84
N GLU A 166 -2.92 -9.94 -2.56
CA GLU A 166 -4.20 -9.45 -2.03
C GLU A 166 -4.66 -8.19 -2.78
N HIS A 167 -3.77 -7.22 -2.91
CA HIS A 167 -4.05 -5.96 -3.62
C HIS A 167 -4.45 -6.17 -5.09
N LEU A 168 -3.85 -7.13 -5.78
CA LEU A 168 -4.26 -7.47 -7.15
C LEU A 168 -5.73 -7.92 -7.20
N TYR A 169 -6.16 -8.78 -6.28
CA TYR A 169 -7.55 -9.22 -6.18
C TYR A 169 -8.49 -8.05 -5.84
N GLU A 170 -8.11 -7.20 -4.91
CA GLU A 170 -8.90 -6.03 -4.53
C GLU A 170 -9.06 -5.04 -5.70
N MET A 171 -8.00 -4.81 -6.47
CA MET A 171 -8.04 -3.94 -7.64
C MET A 171 -8.88 -4.53 -8.79
N ASP A 172 -8.85 -5.84 -8.99
CA ASP A 172 -9.74 -6.50 -9.95
C ASP A 172 -11.20 -6.36 -9.52
N TYR A 173 -11.50 -6.57 -8.23
CA TYR A 173 -12.84 -6.36 -7.68
C TYR A 173 -13.30 -4.90 -7.81
N LEU A 174 -12.41 -3.94 -7.55
CA LEU A 174 -12.70 -2.52 -7.75
C LEU A 174 -13.04 -2.23 -9.22
N LYS A 175 -12.24 -2.79 -10.16
CA LYS A 175 -12.43 -2.62 -11.61
C LYS A 175 -13.80 -3.13 -12.08
N ASP A 176 -14.24 -4.28 -11.58
CA ASP A 176 -15.54 -4.87 -11.90
C ASP A 176 -16.70 -4.02 -11.35
N GLY A 177 -16.54 -3.45 -10.15
CA GLY A 177 -17.58 -2.65 -9.48
C GLY A 177 -17.63 -1.18 -9.91
N ILE A 178 -16.59 -0.64 -10.53
CA ILE A 178 -16.46 0.81 -10.74
C ILE A 178 -17.49 1.36 -11.73
N GLY A 179 -17.92 0.54 -12.70
CA GLY A 179 -18.94 0.93 -13.69
C GLY A 179 -20.27 1.33 -13.06
N LEU A 180 -20.63 0.75 -11.91
CA LEU A 180 -21.87 1.09 -11.19
C LEU A 180 -21.81 2.51 -10.59
N ARG A 181 -20.63 3.03 -10.31
CA ARG A 181 -20.43 4.39 -9.76
C ARG A 181 -20.62 5.49 -10.82
N GLY A 182 -20.48 5.15 -12.10
CA GLY A 182 -20.80 6.04 -13.24
C GLY A 182 -22.24 6.50 -13.25
N MET A 183 -23.17 5.80 -12.59
CA MET A 183 -24.55 6.25 -12.41
C MET A 183 -24.68 7.57 -11.62
N GLY A 184 -23.65 8.00 -10.89
CA GLY A 184 -23.59 9.24 -10.12
C GLY A 184 -22.97 10.42 -10.85
N GLN A 185 -22.89 10.41 -12.19
CA GLN A 185 -22.27 11.45 -13.02
C GLN A 185 -20.76 11.66 -12.76
N ARG A 186 -20.09 10.67 -12.22
CA ARG A 186 -18.64 10.69 -12.02
C ARG A 186 -17.96 9.82 -13.07
N ASP A 187 -16.80 10.28 -13.57
CA ASP A 187 -16.00 9.46 -14.48
C ASP A 187 -15.50 8.20 -13.76
N PRO A 188 -15.88 7.00 -14.21
CA PRO A 188 -15.46 5.75 -13.59
C PRO A 188 -13.94 5.58 -13.54
N LEU A 189 -13.20 6.11 -14.52
CA LEU A 189 -11.76 6.04 -14.56
C LEU A 189 -11.11 6.88 -13.46
N VAL A 190 -11.62 8.10 -13.24
CA VAL A 190 -11.13 9.00 -12.17
C VAL A 190 -11.38 8.38 -10.80
N GLU A 191 -12.58 7.80 -10.58
CA GLU A 191 -12.89 7.11 -9.33
C GLU A 191 -12.00 5.87 -9.13
N TYR A 192 -11.77 5.08 -10.18
CA TYR A 192 -10.84 3.95 -10.14
C TYR A 192 -9.42 4.37 -9.77
N GLN A 193 -8.91 5.44 -10.38
CA GLN A 193 -7.58 5.97 -10.07
C GLN A 193 -7.48 6.43 -8.61
N ARG A 194 -8.49 7.15 -8.12
CA ARG A 194 -8.54 7.68 -6.76
C ARG A 194 -8.59 6.56 -5.72
N GLU A 195 -9.51 5.62 -5.89
CA GLU A 195 -9.67 4.51 -4.96
C GLU A 195 -8.49 3.53 -5.03
N GLY A 196 -8.04 3.20 -6.23
CA GLY A 196 -6.85 2.37 -6.41
C GLY A 196 -5.59 2.97 -5.81
N TYR A 197 -5.44 4.30 -5.80
CA TYR A 197 -4.37 4.96 -5.09
C TYR A 197 -4.51 4.85 -3.56
N GLN A 198 -5.73 5.00 -3.04
CA GLN A 198 -5.98 4.83 -1.60
C GLN A 198 -5.70 3.39 -1.15
N MET A 199 -6.18 2.40 -1.91
CA MET A 199 -5.93 0.99 -1.62
C MET A 199 -4.43 0.66 -1.67
N TYR A 200 -3.71 1.19 -2.67
CA TYR A 200 -2.27 1.03 -2.77
C TYR A 200 -1.53 1.60 -1.56
N ASN A 201 -1.88 2.81 -1.12
CA ASN A 201 -1.28 3.40 0.07
C ASN A 201 -1.58 2.58 1.33
N SER A 202 -2.82 2.10 1.48
CA SER A 202 -3.18 1.22 2.60
C SER A 202 -2.37 -0.09 2.58
N MET A 203 -2.15 -0.68 1.42
CA MET A 203 -1.28 -1.85 1.26
C MET A 203 0.16 -1.54 1.69
N ILE A 204 0.73 -0.39 1.29
CA ILE A 204 2.09 -0.01 1.68
C ILE A 204 2.21 0.15 3.20
N GLU A 205 1.24 0.80 3.84
CA GLU A 205 1.24 0.92 5.31
C GLU A 205 1.07 -0.46 5.98
N ALA A 206 0.22 -1.32 5.46
CA ALA A 206 0.07 -2.69 5.96
C ALA A 206 1.36 -3.52 5.79
N ILE A 207 2.12 -3.34 4.71
CA ILE A 207 3.43 -3.99 4.53
C ILE A 207 4.41 -3.55 5.62
N LYS A 208 4.48 -2.25 5.93
CA LYS A 208 5.35 -1.73 6.99
C LYS A 208 4.99 -2.30 8.34
N GLU A 209 3.71 -2.18 8.71
CA GLU A 209 3.19 -2.62 10.00
C GLU A 209 3.41 -4.11 10.21
N GLU A 210 3.05 -4.94 9.26
CA GLU A 210 3.15 -6.38 9.37
C GLU A 210 4.62 -6.86 9.34
N THR A 211 5.48 -6.21 8.55
CA THR A 211 6.91 -6.47 8.59
C THR A 211 7.48 -6.23 9.98
N VAL A 212 7.13 -5.10 10.61
CA VAL A 212 7.54 -4.79 11.98
C VAL A 212 6.97 -5.80 12.96
N GLN A 213 5.69 -6.11 12.87
CA GLN A 213 5.03 -7.08 13.73
C GLN A 213 5.72 -8.45 13.68
N LEU A 214 5.96 -8.98 12.50
CA LEU A 214 6.61 -10.28 12.36
C LEU A 214 8.03 -10.27 12.92
N LEU A 215 8.82 -9.22 12.65
CA LEU A 215 10.18 -9.12 13.16
C LEU A 215 10.25 -9.12 14.70
N PHE A 216 9.30 -8.47 15.38
CA PHE A 216 9.26 -8.41 16.84
C PHE A 216 8.62 -9.62 17.52
N HIS A 217 7.89 -10.46 16.78
CA HIS A 217 7.20 -11.64 17.34
C HIS A 217 7.82 -12.97 16.94
N ILE A 218 8.82 -12.98 16.05
CA ILE A 218 9.55 -14.21 15.70
C ILE A 218 10.32 -14.73 16.92
N ASP A 219 10.17 -16.02 17.22
CA ASP A 219 11.01 -16.69 18.24
C ASP A 219 12.41 -16.92 17.70
N ILE A 220 13.33 -16.04 18.09
CA ILE A 220 14.73 -16.00 17.68
C ILE A 220 15.46 -17.34 17.92
N LYS A 221 15.02 -18.12 18.91
CA LYS A 221 15.66 -19.40 19.25
C LYS A 221 15.37 -20.48 18.21
N GLN A 222 14.28 -20.38 17.48
CA GLN A 222 13.93 -21.30 16.39
C GLN A 222 14.66 -20.93 15.10
N VAL A 223 14.80 -19.64 14.80
CA VAL A 223 15.45 -19.15 13.57
C VAL A 223 16.94 -19.52 13.51
N ALA A 224 17.61 -19.62 14.66
CA ALA A 224 19.03 -19.96 14.71
C ALA A 224 19.33 -21.45 14.39
N THR A 225 18.32 -22.30 14.27
CA THR A 225 18.52 -23.77 14.18
C THR A 225 18.01 -24.42 12.91
N THR A 226 17.25 -23.74 12.04
CA THR A 226 16.58 -24.43 10.93
C THR A 226 16.40 -23.58 9.65
N ASP A 227 16.66 -24.19 8.48
CA ASP A 227 16.15 -23.75 7.17
C ASP A 227 14.60 -23.77 7.09
N GLU A 228 13.92 -24.26 8.12
CA GLU A 228 12.45 -24.40 8.25
C GLU A 228 11.74 -23.09 8.62
N ALA A 229 12.46 -22.02 8.93
CA ALA A 229 11.89 -20.73 9.32
C ALA A 229 11.03 -20.05 8.20
N VAL A 230 11.11 -20.52 6.97
CA VAL A 230 10.28 -20.01 5.86
C VAL A 230 8.83 -20.46 6.00
N ASP A 231 8.61 -21.71 6.39
CA ASP A 231 7.27 -22.28 6.55
C ASP A 231 6.55 -21.66 7.78
N GLU A 232 7.27 -21.34 8.87
CA GLU A 232 6.69 -20.67 10.04
C GLU A 232 6.32 -19.20 9.78
N VAL A 233 7.06 -18.48 8.94
CA VAL A 233 6.72 -17.11 8.56
C VAL A 233 5.45 -17.09 7.70
N GLU A 234 5.27 -18.05 6.82
CA GLU A 234 4.04 -18.20 6.04
C GLU A 234 2.86 -18.63 6.93
N GLU A 235 3.05 -19.57 7.88
CA GLU A 235 2.00 -20.07 8.78
C GLU A 235 1.56 -19.02 9.83
N THR A 236 2.50 -18.23 10.39
CA THR A 236 2.17 -17.12 11.30
C THR A 236 1.51 -15.96 10.56
N ALA A 237 1.89 -15.72 9.30
CA ALA A 237 1.29 -14.72 8.45
C ALA A 237 -0.15 -15.09 8.06
N GLU A 238 -0.45 -16.36 7.76
CA GLU A 238 -1.81 -16.85 7.50
C GLU A 238 -2.70 -16.85 8.75
N SER A 239 -2.14 -17.12 9.95
CA SER A 239 -2.91 -17.11 11.19
C SER A 239 -3.25 -15.69 11.67
N ALA A 240 -2.47 -14.68 11.35
CA ALA A 240 -2.81 -13.29 11.64
C ALA A 240 -4.03 -12.79 10.83
N ASP A 241 -4.17 -13.23 9.58
CA ASP A 241 -5.32 -12.91 8.72
C ASP A 241 -6.63 -13.57 9.22
N THR A 242 -6.54 -14.73 9.86
CA THR A 242 -7.74 -15.44 10.36
C THR A 242 -8.44 -14.70 11.52
N ILE A 243 -7.72 -13.83 12.22
CA ILE A 243 -8.27 -13.01 13.31
C ILE A 243 -8.97 -11.75 12.78
N ALA A 244 -8.58 -11.25 11.62
CA ALA A 244 -9.16 -10.05 11.01
C ALA A 244 -10.47 -10.31 10.24
N VAL A 245 -10.71 -11.53 9.76
CA VAL A 245 -11.87 -11.90 8.92
C VAL A 245 -13.14 -12.22 9.73
N ALA A 246 -13.07 -12.33 11.06
CA ALA A 246 -14.21 -12.66 11.92
C ALA A 246 -15.24 -11.53 12.15
N SER A 247 -15.18 -10.41 11.41
CA SER A 247 -16.07 -9.24 11.57
C SER A 247 -16.63 -8.69 10.25
N GLY A 248 -17.01 -9.51 9.30
CA GLY A 248 -17.70 -9.08 8.07
C GLY A 248 -19.12 -9.62 7.96
N PRO A 249 -20.09 -8.85 7.42
CA PRO A 249 -21.49 -9.25 7.34
C PRO A 249 -21.80 -10.18 6.16
N ASP A 250 -22.82 -11.00 6.36
CA ASP A 250 -23.31 -12.11 5.57
C ASP A 250 -23.66 -11.85 4.11
N GLU A 251 -23.51 -12.92 3.32
CA GLU A 251 -23.90 -13.06 1.92
C GLU A 251 -25.42 -12.96 1.72
N ASN A 252 -25.83 -12.19 0.71
CA ASN A 252 -26.90 -12.57 -0.25
C ASN A 252 -27.08 -11.47 -1.32
N GLY A 253 -27.01 -11.82 -2.58
CA GLY A 253 -27.40 -10.93 -3.68
C GLY A 253 -27.03 -11.42 -5.07
N GLU A 254 -28.02 -12.01 -5.71
CA GLU A 254 -28.01 -12.46 -7.10
C GLU A 254 -27.60 -11.37 -8.10
N SER A 255 -26.83 -11.78 -9.11
CA SER A 255 -26.42 -10.96 -10.25
C SER A 255 -27.51 -10.92 -11.33
N VAL A 256 -27.90 -9.72 -11.74
CA VAL A 256 -28.60 -9.51 -13.01
C VAL A 256 -27.83 -8.46 -13.81
N VAL A 257 -27.33 -8.86 -14.98
CA VAL A 257 -26.62 -7.99 -15.92
C VAL A 257 -27.63 -7.55 -16.99
N GLU A 258 -27.95 -6.27 -17.04
CA GLU A 258 -28.71 -5.67 -18.15
C GLU A 258 -27.95 -4.46 -18.69
N ALA A 259 -27.64 -4.49 -19.99
CA ALA A 259 -26.86 -3.49 -20.70
C ALA A 259 -27.75 -2.28 -21.06
N ALA A 260 -27.34 -1.09 -20.62
CA ALA A 260 -27.92 0.17 -21.07
C ALA A 260 -26.96 0.88 -22.03
N GLU A 261 -27.42 1.08 -23.27
CA GLU A 261 -26.78 1.92 -24.29
C GLU A 261 -27.06 3.39 -24.00
N GLY A 262 -26.00 4.20 -23.84
CA GLY A 262 -26.08 5.65 -23.72
C GLY A 262 -24.98 6.31 -24.54
N GLU A 263 -25.38 7.15 -25.48
CA GLU A 263 -24.49 8.01 -26.29
C GLU A 263 -23.88 9.09 -25.39
N VAL A 264 -22.54 9.30 -25.50
CA VAL A 264 -21.82 10.38 -24.80
C VAL A 264 -21.15 11.26 -25.83
N GLU A 265 -21.50 12.53 -25.83
CA GLU A 265 -20.84 13.60 -26.58
C GLU A 265 -19.46 13.89 -25.96
N GLU A 266 -18.45 14.11 -26.81
CA GLU A 266 -17.08 14.42 -26.42
C GLU A 266 -16.97 15.92 -26.08
N GLU A 267 -16.61 16.23 -24.82
CA GLU A 267 -15.99 17.50 -24.46
C GLU A 267 -14.58 17.26 -23.92
N ASP A 268 -13.62 18.03 -24.45
CA ASP A 268 -12.20 18.00 -24.13
C ASP A 268 -11.92 18.55 -22.71
N GLU A 269 -11.84 17.69 -21.69
CA GLU A 269 -11.41 18.05 -20.31
C GLU A 269 -10.14 17.30 -19.85
N ASP A 270 -9.13 17.19 -20.70
CA ASP A 270 -7.88 16.45 -20.35
C ASP A 270 -6.87 17.29 -19.54
N THR A 271 -7.19 18.56 -19.24
CA THR A 271 -6.29 19.49 -18.54
C THR A 271 -6.50 19.50 -17.03
N ASP A 272 -7.74 19.36 -16.56
CA ASP A 272 -8.08 19.46 -15.13
C ASP A 272 -7.73 18.20 -14.33
N ALA A 273 -7.80 17.02 -14.96
CA ALA A 273 -7.46 15.76 -14.28
C ALA A 273 -5.96 15.64 -13.95
N LYS A 274 -5.09 16.19 -14.82
CA LYS A 274 -3.63 16.22 -14.56
C LYS A 274 -3.29 17.21 -13.45
N GLN A 275 -4.05 18.29 -13.34
CA GLN A 275 -3.85 19.31 -12.32
C GLN A 275 -4.37 18.85 -10.96
N ALA A 276 -5.50 18.12 -10.91
CA ALA A 276 -6.03 17.53 -9.68
C ALA A 276 -5.11 16.43 -9.09
N ILE A 277 -4.45 15.65 -9.94
CA ILE A 277 -3.44 14.66 -9.50
C ILE A 277 -2.19 15.35 -8.97
N ALA A 278 -1.75 16.44 -9.59
CA ALA A 278 -0.61 17.23 -9.13
C ALA A 278 -0.92 18.01 -7.84
N GLU A 279 -2.12 18.57 -7.69
CA GLU A 279 -2.55 19.27 -6.48
C GLU A 279 -2.85 18.32 -5.32
N SER A 280 -3.38 17.12 -5.57
CA SER A 280 -3.54 16.07 -4.55
C SER A 280 -2.18 15.56 -4.06
N ALA A 281 -1.19 15.43 -4.93
CA ALA A 281 0.18 15.10 -4.56
C ALA A 281 0.89 16.23 -3.80
N ALA A 282 0.53 17.49 -4.08
CA ALA A 282 1.08 18.65 -3.39
C ALA A 282 0.37 18.97 -2.05
N ALA A 283 -0.91 18.64 -1.91
CA ALA A 283 -1.68 18.85 -0.68
C ALA A 283 -1.43 17.78 0.40
N SER A 284 -0.93 16.60 0.03
CA SER A 284 -0.41 15.60 0.96
C SER A 284 1.08 15.81 1.27
N GLY A 285 1.58 17.00 1.03
CA GLY A 285 2.95 17.39 1.31
C GLY A 285 3.29 17.30 2.79
N ALA A 286 4.03 16.30 3.10
CA ALA A 286 4.87 15.92 4.20
C ALA A 286 4.61 14.46 4.60
N GLY A 287 5.08 13.59 3.80
CA GLY A 287 5.09 12.16 4.05
C GLY A 287 5.36 11.45 2.74
N GLU A 288 6.55 11.61 2.18
CA GLU A 288 7.04 10.68 1.18
C GLU A 288 7.09 9.29 1.82
N SER A 289 5.95 8.63 1.79
CA SER A 289 5.88 7.20 1.91
C SER A 289 6.27 6.62 0.54
N THR A 290 7.54 6.60 0.31
CA THR A 290 8.12 5.79 -0.74
C THR A 290 8.99 4.79 -0.01
N LEU A 291 8.77 3.53 -0.26
CA LEU A 291 9.88 2.60 -0.21
C LEU A 291 11.01 3.28 -0.99
N PRO A 292 12.25 3.30 -0.50
CA PRO A 292 13.31 4.08 -1.14
C PRO A 292 13.46 3.65 -2.59
N VAL A 293 13.11 4.55 -3.50
CA VAL A 293 13.52 4.39 -4.89
C VAL A 293 15.02 4.69 -4.89
N ALA A 294 15.84 3.66 -5.04
CA ALA A 294 17.24 3.83 -5.33
C ALA A 294 17.38 4.57 -6.66
N GLY A 295 17.50 5.87 -6.61
CA GLY A 295 17.79 6.69 -7.78
C GLY A 295 19.14 6.26 -8.37
N PRO A 296 19.30 6.28 -9.71
CA PRO A 296 20.58 5.97 -10.31
C PRO A 296 21.63 6.97 -9.81
N ALA A 297 22.74 6.44 -9.29
CA ALA A 297 23.88 7.24 -8.86
C ALA A 297 24.33 8.18 -10.00
N PRO A 298 24.67 9.46 -9.72
CA PRO A 298 25.15 10.36 -10.74
C PRO A 298 26.46 9.83 -11.32
N ILE A 299 26.47 9.62 -12.63
CA ILE A 299 27.68 9.29 -13.37
C ILE A 299 28.57 10.52 -13.31
N SER A 300 29.62 10.48 -12.52
CA SER A 300 30.67 11.49 -12.52
C SER A 300 31.46 11.36 -13.82
N HIS A 301 31.23 12.24 -14.77
CA HIS A 301 32.17 12.47 -15.84
C HIS A 301 33.41 13.10 -15.23
N ALA A 302 34.48 12.35 -15.06
CA ALA A 302 35.82 12.85 -14.86
C ALA A 302 36.36 13.18 -16.25
N GLU A 303 36.38 14.46 -16.56
CA GLU A 303 37.29 15.00 -17.61
C GLU A 303 38.70 15.11 -17.04
N GLY A 304 39.67 14.63 -17.78
CA GLY A 304 41.10 14.78 -17.50
C GLY A 304 41.91 13.86 -18.39
#